data_cc92d8a66cebfbebbae032cb73c6deca
#
_entry.id   cc92d8a66cebfbebbae032cb73c6deca
#
_cell.length_a   1.000
_cell.length_b   1.000
_cell.length_c   1.000
_cell.angle_alpha   90.00
_cell.angle_beta   90.00
_cell.angle_gamma   90.00
#
_symmetry.space_group_name_H-M   'P 1'
#
loop_
_entity.id
_entity.type
_entity.pdbx_description
1 polymer ?
#
loop_
_entity_poly.entity_id
_entity_poly.type
_entity_poly.pdbx_seq_one_letter_code
_entity_poly.pdbx_strand_id
1 'polypeptide(L)'
;IVAAPTAGSSGVVPGCLVALQEDGGFDDEGLADALYTAAAIGAIVEHAASVSGAEGGCQAEVGTASAMAAAAIVSLYGGTPRQSLTASSLAIANLLGLVCDPVRGLVEIPCQARNAVGTANAFTAAQMALAGIGFPIPFDEVVGAMDEVGRALPASLRETAQGGLAACASCGGCASLARLSDDPCA
;
A
#
# COMPACT_ATOMS: atom_id res chain seq x y z
N ILE A 1 7.71 3.77 15.03
CA ILE A 1 7.01 3.40 13.79
C ILE A 1 5.54 3.80 13.96
N VAL A 2 5.01 4.46 12.97
CA VAL A 2 3.62 4.92 12.93
C VAL A 2 2.89 4.19 11.81
N ALA A 3 1.67 3.74 12.05
CA ALA A 3 0.82 3.16 11.01
C ALA A 3 0.51 4.20 9.92
N ALA A 4 0.56 3.80 8.63
CA ALA A 4 0.33 4.70 7.50
C ALA A 4 -0.17 3.94 6.25
N PRO A 5 -1.50 3.73 6.07
CA PRO A 5 -2.60 4.03 7.01
C PRO A 5 -2.76 2.99 8.12
N THR A 6 -2.26 1.76 7.95
CA THR A 6 -2.37 0.65 8.90
C THR A 6 -0.99 0.08 9.24
N ALA A 7 -0.93 -0.81 10.25
CA ALA A 7 0.31 -1.51 10.62
C ALA A 7 0.80 -2.42 9.49
N GLY A 8 -0.11 -3.08 8.76
CA GLY A 8 0.22 -4.00 7.67
C GLY A 8 0.87 -3.33 6.46
N SER A 9 0.72 -2.04 6.31
CA SER A 9 1.29 -1.24 5.22
C SER A 9 2.26 -0.14 5.69
N SER A 10 2.66 -0.16 6.96
CA SER A 10 3.44 0.89 7.62
C SER A 10 4.83 1.13 7.03
N GLY A 11 5.34 0.23 6.20
CA GLY A 11 6.64 0.37 5.54
C GLY A 11 6.62 1.15 4.23
N VAL A 12 5.46 1.35 3.60
CA VAL A 12 5.39 1.93 2.24
C VAL A 12 5.74 3.41 2.23
N VAL A 13 5.02 4.24 2.98
CA VAL A 13 5.25 5.70 3.02
C VAL A 13 6.65 6.03 3.53
N PRO A 14 7.09 5.51 4.70
CA PRO A 14 8.43 5.83 5.18
C PRO A 14 9.52 5.26 4.27
N GLY A 15 9.33 4.06 3.69
CA GLY A 15 10.29 3.48 2.76
C GLY A 15 10.53 4.35 1.53
N CYS A 16 9.48 4.97 0.99
CA CYS A 16 9.61 5.92 -0.11
C CYS A 16 10.31 7.22 0.32
N LEU A 17 9.86 7.83 1.42
CA LEU A 17 10.31 9.16 1.82
C LEU A 17 11.73 9.15 2.37
N VAL A 18 12.09 8.15 3.19
CA VAL A 18 13.46 8.01 3.70
C VAL A 18 14.45 7.75 2.58
N ALA A 19 14.11 6.87 1.63
CA ALA A 19 14.97 6.64 0.46
C ALA A 19 15.20 7.92 -0.36
N LEU A 20 14.15 8.74 -0.55
CA LEU A 20 14.28 10.01 -1.26
C LEU A 20 15.08 11.05 -0.47
N GLN A 21 15.01 11.04 0.86
CA GLN A 21 15.85 11.88 1.70
C GLN A 21 17.34 11.51 1.55
N GLU A 22 17.63 10.21 1.63
CA GLU A 22 19.00 9.70 1.57
C GLU A 22 19.64 9.87 0.18
N ASP A 23 18.89 9.54 -0.89
CA ASP A 23 19.40 9.53 -2.26
C ASP A 23 19.14 10.84 -3.02
N GLY A 24 18.02 11.49 -2.76
CA GLY A 24 17.54 12.65 -3.51
C GLY A 24 17.87 14.00 -2.90
N GLY A 25 18.35 14.04 -1.66
CA GLY A 25 18.76 15.27 -0.97
C GLY A 25 17.59 16.18 -0.59
N PHE A 26 16.39 15.64 -0.43
CA PHE A 26 15.24 16.39 0.09
C PHE A 26 15.43 16.67 1.58
N ASP A 27 15.10 17.87 2.01
CA ASP A 27 15.19 18.28 3.41
C ASP A 27 13.95 17.89 4.23
N ASP A 28 14.05 18.07 5.53
CA ASP A 28 12.97 17.72 6.47
C ASP A 28 11.69 18.54 6.23
N GLU A 29 11.80 19.77 5.76
CA GLU A 29 10.63 20.63 5.47
C GLU A 29 9.88 20.10 4.26
N GLY A 30 10.55 19.76 3.18
CA GLY A 30 9.96 19.14 1.99
C GLY A 30 9.32 17.79 2.30
N LEU A 31 9.97 16.99 3.16
CA LEU A 31 9.40 15.71 3.59
C LEU A 31 8.15 15.90 4.45
N ALA A 32 8.12 16.90 5.33
CA ALA A 32 6.93 17.21 6.12
C ALA A 32 5.74 17.61 5.23
N ASP A 33 5.96 18.46 4.23
CA ASP A 33 4.93 18.84 3.25
C ASP A 33 4.43 17.65 2.44
N ALA A 34 5.33 16.75 2.07
CA ALA A 34 4.97 15.50 1.39
C ALA A 34 4.12 14.59 2.28
N LEU A 35 4.41 14.52 3.59
CA LEU A 35 3.59 13.77 4.55
C LEU A 35 2.18 14.36 4.69
N TYR A 36 2.01 15.68 4.65
CA TYR A 36 0.67 16.29 4.62
C TYR A 36 -0.09 15.89 3.35
N THR A 37 0.58 15.86 2.20
CA THR A 37 -0.02 15.37 0.96
C THR A 37 -0.43 13.90 1.07
N ALA A 38 0.43 13.03 1.60
CA ALA A 38 0.12 11.64 1.88
C ALA A 38 -1.09 11.50 2.81
N ALA A 39 -1.10 12.25 3.92
CA ALA A 39 -2.19 12.22 4.89
C ALA A 39 -3.53 12.62 4.28
N ALA A 40 -3.56 13.62 3.40
CA ALA A 40 -4.77 14.03 2.70
C ALA A 40 -5.34 12.89 1.84
N ILE A 41 -4.50 12.16 1.10
CA ILE A 41 -4.94 10.99 0.32
C ILE A 41 -5.47 9.89 1.23
N GLY A 42 -4.77 9.57 2.31
CA GLY A 42 -5.20 8.55 3.27
C GLY A 42 -6.56 8.88 3.90
N ALA A 43 -6.76 10.14 4.31
CA ALA A 43 -8.02 10.61 4.89
C ALA A 43 -9.21 10.53 3.90
N ILE A 44 -8.98 10.83 2.62
CA ILE A 44 -10.02 10.69 1.59
C ILE A 44 -10.43 9.22 1.44
N VAL A 45 -9.44 8.32 1.37
CA VAL A 45 -9.73 6.88 1.23
C VAL A 45 -10.43 6.33 2.48
N GLU A 46 -9.98 6.70 3.68
CA GLU A 46 -10.60 6.27 4.94
C GLU A 46 -12.06 6.73 5.04
N HIS A 47 -12.35 7.94 4.56
CA HIS A 47 -13.71 8.48 4.58
C HIS A 47 -14.65 7.85 3.54
N ALA A 48 -14.13 7.55 2.34
CA ALA A 48 -14.92 7.11 1.20
C ALA A 48 -15.01 5.58 1.03
N ALA A 49 -14.10 4.85 1.69
CA ALA A 49 -13.96 3.40 1.62
C ALA A 49 -13.47 2.85 2.96
N SER A 50 -12.65 1.81 2.94
CA SER A 50 -11.93 1.30 4.12
C SER A 50 -10.44 1.23 3.84
N VAL A 51 -9.64 1.40 4.90
CA VAL A 51 -8.19 1.16 4.89
C VAL A 51 -7.82 -0.16 5.59
N SER A 52 -8.82 -0.93 6.01
CA SER A 52 -8.63 -2.18 6.76
C SER A 52 -8.53 -3.40 5.85
N GLY A 53 -7.52 -4.23 6.07
CA GLY A 53 -7.37 -5.52 5.39
C GLY A 53 -8.51 -6.50 5.70
N ALA A 54 -9.10 -6.43 6.88
CA ALA A 54 -10.23 -7.25 7.31
C ALA A 54 -11.53 -6.88 6.57
N GLU A 55 -11.66 -5.64 6.12
CA GLU A 55 -12.83 -5.17 5.38
C GLU A 55 -12.62 -5.22 3.87
N GLY A 56 -11.51 -4.67 3.40
CA GLY A 56 -11.25 -4.44 1.98
C GLY A 56 -10.12 -5.27 1.36
N GLY A 57 -9.49 -6.17 2.12
CA GLY A 57 -8.30 -6.89 1.63
C GLY A 57 -7.03 -6.02 1.70
N CYS A 58 -5.90 -6.59 1.31
CA CYS A 58 -4.61 -5.89 1.31
C CYS A 58 -4.56 -4.72 0.31
N GLN A 59 -5.45 -4.69 -0.68
CA GLN A 59 -5.64 -3.54 -1.56
C GLN A 59 -6.01 -2.27 -0.77
N ALA A 60 -6.85 -2.42 0.27
CA ALA A 60 -7.23 -1.30 1.13
C ALA A 60 -6.05 -0.80 1.97
N GLU A 61 -5.16 -1.67 2.44
CA GLU A 61 -3.98 -1.30 3.21
C GLU A 61 -2.82 -0.82 2.32
N VAL A 62 -2.24 -1.76 1.55
CA VAL A 62 -1.06 -1.50 0.71
C VAL A 62 -1.39 -0.63 -0.48
N GLY A 63 -2.60 -0.77 -1.06
CA GLY A 63 -3.07 0.10 -2.15
C GLY A 63 -3.20 1.54 -1.69
N THR A 64 -3.82 1.79 -0.54
CA THR A 64 -3.92 3.13 0.04
C THR A 64 -2.55 3.70 0.41
N ALA A 65 -1.69 2.92 1.09
CA ALA A 65 -0.34 3.36 1.44
C ALA A 65 0.50 3.70 0.19
N SER A 66 0.37 2.90 -0.87
CA SER A 66 1.02 3.15 -2.16
C SER A 66 0.51 4.44 -2.82
N ALA A 67 -0.81 4.71 -2.76
CA ALA A 67 -1.41 5.94 -3.25
C ALA A 67 -0.94 7.18 -2.46
N MET A 68 -0.89 7.06 -1.13
CA MET A 68 -0.35 8.09 -0.23
C MET A 68 1.10 8.42 -0.58
N ALA A 69 1.94 7.40 -0.73
CA ALA A 69 3.34 7.56 -1.09
C ALA A 69 3.52 8.13 -2.50
N ALA A 70 2.74 7.67 -3.48
CA ALA A 70 2.79 8.18 -4.85
C ALA A 70 2.47 9.68 -4.92
N ALA A 71 1.43 10.13 -4.21
CA ALA A 71 1.08 11.54 -4.12
C ALA A 71 2.18 12.37 -3.44
N ALA A 72 2.77 11.85 -2.36
CA ALA A 72 3.88 12.49 -1.66
C ALA A 72 5.11 12.65 -2.56
N ILE A 73 5.46 11.61 -3.31
CA ILE A 73 6.57 11.65 -4.29
C ILE A 73 6.30 12.75 -5.33
N VAL A 74 5.09 12.78 -5.90
CA VAL A 74 4.71 13.83 -6.88
C VAL A 74 4.86 15.22 -6.28
N SER A 75 4.42 15.42 -5.03
CA SER A 75 4.57 16.69 -4.31
C SER A 75 6.02 17.10 -4.13
N LEU A 76 6.89 16.18 -3.70
CA LEU A 76 8.33 16.41 -3.54
C LEU A 76 9.01 16.86 -4.83
N TYR A 77 8.62 16.30 -5.95
CA TYR A 77 9.15 16.69 -7.27
C TYR A 77 8.44 17.90 -7.89
N GLY A 78 7.65 18.65 -7.12
CA GLY A 78 6.99 19.87 -7.57
C GLY A 78 5.83 19.65 -8.56
N GLY A 79 5.27 18.44 -8.56
CA GLY A 79 4.09 18.12 -9.37
C GLY A 79 2.83 18.83 -8.86
N THR A 80 1.83 18.89 -9.73
CA THR A 80 0.55 19.53 -9.42
C THR A 80 -0.37 18.63 -8.58
N PRO A 81 -1.35 19.16 -7.82
CA PRO A 81 -2.36 18.36 -7.13
C PRO A 81 -3.08 17.36 -8.05
N ARG A 82 -3.32 17.74 -9.31
CA ARG A 82 -3.92 16.83 -10.30
C ARG A 82 -3.03 15.64 -10.61
N GLN A 83 -1.72 15.86 -10.73
CA GLN A 83 -0.77 14.76 -10.91
C GLN A 83 -0.69 13.86 -9.68
N SER A 84 -0.77 14.42 -8.46
CA SER A 84 -0.85 13.64 -7.22
C SER A 84 -2.08 12.72 -7.20
N LEU A 85 -3.27 13.23 -7.57
CA LEU A 85 -4.47 12.42 -7.68
C LEU A 85 -4.35 11.36 -8.79
N THR A 86 -3.74 11.70 -9.93
CA THR A 86 -3.47 10.73 -11.01
C THR A 86 -2.54 9.60 -10.54
N ALA A 87 -1.47 9.93 -9.84
CA ALA A 87 -0.55 8.95 -9.27
C ALA A 87 -1.26 8.05 -8.24
N SER A 88 -2.09 8.63 -7.38
CA SER A 88 -2.89 7.88 -6.42
C SER A 88 -3.87 6.91 -7.09
N SER A 89 -4.55 7.35 -8.16
CA SER A 89 -5.44 6.51 -8.96
C SER A 89 -4.70 5.33 -9.58
N LEU A 90 -3.55 5.57 -10.20
CA LEU A 90 -2.70 4.54 -10.78
C LEU A 90 -2.23 3.54 -9.72
N ALA A 91 -1.79 4.04 -8.57
CA ALA A 91 -1.28 3.19 -7.49
C ALA A 91 -2.35 2.24 -6.93
N ILE A 92 -3.58 2.72 -6.72
CA ILE A 92 -4.70 1.87 -6.28
C ILE A 92 -5.08 0.89 -7.39
N ALA A 93 -5.27 1.37 -8.63
CA ALA A 93 -5.71 0.54 -9.75
C ALA A 93 -4.78 -0.66 -9.99
N ASN A 94 -3.47 -0.48 -9.83
CA ASN A 94 -2.48 -1.55 -9.98
C ASN A 94 -2.60 -2.65 -8.93
N LEU A 95 -3.20 -2.37 -7.78
CA LEU A 95 -3.28 -3.28 -6.64
C LEU A 95 -4.72 -3.75 -6.34
N LEU A 96 -5.69 -3.42 -7.22
CA LEU A 96 -7.07 -3.90 -7.07
C LEU A 96 -7.12 -5.42 -7.02
N GLY A 97 -7.89 -5.94 -6.08
CA GLY A 97 -8.05 -7.37 -5.87
C GLY A 97 -6.96 -8.01 -5.00
N LEU A 98 -5.99 -7.25 -4.48
CA LEU A 98 -4.98 -7.80 -3.59
C LEU A 98 -5.62 -8.23 -2.27
N VAL A 99 -5.61 -9.55 -2.03
CA VAL A 99 -6.24 -10.18 -0.87
C VAL A 99 -5.43 -9.98 0.41
N CYS A 100 -6.07 -10.10 1.58
CA CYS A 100 -5.40 -10.12 2.88
C CYS A 100 -5.39 -11.54 3.45
N ASP A 101 -4.26 -12.22 3.30
CA ASP A 101 -4.07 -13.63 3.62
C ASP A 101 -2.82 -13.89 4.49
N PRO A 102 -2.69 -13.18 5.64
CA PRO A 102 -1.49 -13.26 6.46
C PRO A 102 -1.33 -14.66 7.05
N VAL A 103 -0.14 -15.21 6.88
CA VAL A 103 0.21 -16.53 7.42
C VAL A 103 0.10 -16.49 8.94
N ARG A 104 -0.69 -17.38 9.51
CA ARG A 104 -1.01 -17.47 10.96
C ARG A 104 -1.66 -16.20 11.54
N GLY A 105 -2.19 -15.31 10.70
CA GLY A 105 -2.72 -14.03 11.15
C GLY A 105 -1.66 -13.02 11.58
N LEU A 106 -0.37 -13.27 11.29
CA LEU A 106 0.73 -12.40 11.66
C LEU A 106 1.04 -11.42 10.52
N VAL A 107 1.32 -10.16 10.87
CA VAL A 107 1.70 -9.11 9.93
C VAL A 107 3.19 -9.25 9.55
N GLU A 108 3.55 -10.39 9.01
CA GLU A 108 4.91 -10.74 8.59
C GLU A 108 4.92 -11.23 7.15
N ILE A 109 4.30 -12.37 6.88
CA ILE A 109 4.22 -12.96 5.56
C ILE A 109 2.75 -12.97 5.08
N PRO A 110 2.46 -12.38 3.94
CA PRO A 110 3.35 -11.74 2.96
C PRO A 110 3.53 -10.23 3.16
N CYS A 111 3.11 -9.66 4.27
CA CYS A 111 2.99 -8.22 4.49
C CYS A 111 4.31 -7.47 4.23
N GLN A 112 5.45 -7.99 4.71
CA GLN A 112 6.76 -7.36 4.48
C GLN A 112 7.08 -7.23 2.98
N ALA A 113 6.90 -8.31 2.22
CA ALA A 113 7.13 -8.30 0.78
C ALA A 113 6.13 -7.40 0.04
N ARG A 114 4.87 -7.35 0.50
CA ARG A 114 3.83 -6.46 -0.08
C ARG A 114 4.11 -4.99 0.19
N ASN A 115 4.73 -4.62 1.30
CA ASN A 115 5.21 -3.26 1.53
C ASN A 115 6.27 -2.87 0.49
N ALA A 116 7.22 -3.75 0.18
CA ALA A 116 8.21 -3.51 -0.87
C ALA A 116 7.55 -3.34 -2.25
N VAL A 117 6.56 -4.17 -2.59
CA VAL A 117 5.77 -4.02 -3.82
C VAL A 117 5.01 -2.70 -3.83
N GLY A 118 4.36 -2.32 -2.72
CA GLY A 118 3.66 -1.04 -2.58
C GLY A 118 4.58 0.16 -2.79
N THR A 119 5.81 0.09 -2.26
CA THR A 119 6.86 1.11 -2.47
C THR A 119 7.24 1.23 -3.94
N ALA A 120 7.55 0.11 -4.61
CA ALA A 120 7.88 0.10 -6.04
C ALA A 120 6.72 0.61 -6.90
N ASN A 121 5.48 0.23 -6.58
CA ASN A 121 4.28 0.71 -7.26
C ASN A 121 4.08 2.22 -7.08
N ALA A 122 4.35 2.76 -5.89
CA ALA A 122 4.26 4.20 -5.62
C ALA A 122 5.23 5.00 -6.49
N PHE A 123 6.49 4.58 -6.60
CA PHE A 123 7.46 5.22 -7.50
C PHE A 123 7.02 5.14 -8.96
N THR A 124 6.57 3.97 -9.41
CA THR A 124 6.10 3.79 -10.79
C THR A 124 4.92 4.72 -11.10
N ALA A 125 3.91 4.76 -10.23
CA ALA A 125 2.73 5.60 -10.41
C ALA A 125 3.08 7.10 -10.40
N ALA A 126 3.96 7.53 -9.50
CA ALA A 126 4.42 8.91 -9.42
C ALA A 126 5.19 9.31 -10.69
N GLN A 127 6.10 8.48 -11.17
CA GLN A 127 6.86 8.74 -12.39
C GLN A 127 5.97 8.84 -13.62
N MET A 128 4.96 7.96 -13.75
CA MET A 128 3.98 8.04 -14.83
C MET A 128 3.23 9.37 -14.81
N ALA A 129 2.72 9.79 -13.65
CA ALA A 129 1.99 11.04 -13.50
C ALA A 129 2.87 12.28 -13.77
N LEU A 130 4.11 12.29 -13.27
CA LEU A 130 5.08 13.36 -13.52
C LEU A 130 5.47 13.45 -15.00
N ALA A 131 5.55 12.31 -15.69
CA ALA A 131 5.79 12.24 -17.13
C ALA A 131 4.56 12.68 -17.98
N GLY A 132 3.45 13.06 -17.34
CA GLY A 132 2.24 13.49 -18.04
C GLY A 132 1.33 12.35 -18.52
N ILE A 133 1.58 11.12 -18.09
CA ILE A 133 0.69 9.99 -18.38
C ILE A 133 -0.55 10.14 -17.51
N GLY A 134 -1.71 10.41 -18.16
CA GLY A 134 -2.98 10.52 -17.48
C GLY A 134 -3.61 9.17 -17.14
N PHE A 135 -4.54 9.19 -16.19
CA PHE A 135 -5.42 8.07 -15.92
C PHE A 135 -6.87 8.52 -16.17
N PRO A 136 -7.65 7.79 -16.98
CA PRO A 136 -8.95 8.27 -17.42
C PRO A 136 -10.04 8.18 -16.35
N ILE A 137 -9.81 7.37 -15.29
CA ILE A 137 -10.77 7.19 -14.21
C ILE A 137 -10.40 8.15 -13.07
N PRO A 138 -11.33 9.03 -12.62
CA PRO A 138 -11.10 9.93 -11.50
C PRO A 138 -10.77 9.18 -10.19
N PHE A 139 -10.02 9.83 -9.31
CA PHE A 139 -9.57 9.23 -8.05
C PHE A 139 -10.75 8.71 -7.19
N ASP A 140 -11.83 9.48 -7.09
CA ASP A 140 -13.00 9.10 -6.29
C ASP A 140 -13.67 7.82 -6.82
N GLU A 141 -13.72 7.65 -8.14
CA GLU A 141 -14.26 6.44 -8.76
C GLU A 141 -13.35 5.23 -8.55
N VAL A 142 -12.03 5.43 -8.56
CA VAL A 142 -11.05 4.37 -8.25
C VAL A 142 -11.17 3.91 -6.81
N VAL A 143 -11.35 4.85 -5.87
CA VAL A 143 -11.59 4.54 -4.44
C VAL A 143 -12.89 3.76 -4.28
N GLY A 144 -13.97 4.20 -4.96
CA GLY A 144 -15.23 3.47 -4.97
C GLY A 144 -15.10 2.05 -5.52
N ALA A 145 -14.38 1.87 -6.62
CA ALA A 145 -14.11 0.56 -7.19
C ALA A 145 -13.30 -0.34 -6.23
N MET A 146 -12.34 0.23 -5.49
CA MET A 146 -11.60 -0.50 -4.46
C MET A 146 -12.51 -0.99 -3.34
N ASP A 147 -13.46 -0.18 -2.88
CA ASP A 147 -14.45 -0.56 -1.87
C ASP A 147 -15.35 -1.69 -2.36
N GLU A 148 -15.87 -1.58 -3.58
CA GLU A 148 -16.72 -2.62 -4.20
C GLU A 148 -15.97 -3.95 -4.34
N VAL A 149 -14.73 -3.93 -4.83
CA VAL A 149 -13.87 -5.11 -4.95
C VAL A 149 -13.60 -5.71 -3.56
N GLY A 150 -13.30 -4.87 -2.57
CA GLY A 150 -13.08 -5.32 -1.19
C GLY A 150 -14.27 -6.06 -0.61
N ARG A 151 -15.49 -5.52 -0.78
CA ARG A 151 -16.73 -6.15 -0.35
C ARG A 151 -17.01 -7.46 -1.07
N ALA A 152 -16.60 -7.59 -2.33
CA ALA A 152 -16.77 -8.80 -3.13
C ALA A 152 -15.76 -9.91 -2.77
N LEU A 153 -14.67 -9.61 -2.07
CA LEU A 153 -13.71 -10.61 -1.60
C LEU A 153 -14.39 -11.57 -0.60
N PRO A 154 -14.18 -12.89 -0.73
CA PRO A 154 -14.68 -13.85 0.26
C PRO A 154 -14.01 -13.61 1.63
N ALA A 155 -14.73 -13.93 2.71
CA ALA A 155 -14.24 -13.77 4.07
C ALA A 155 -12.89 -14.50 4.32
N SER A 156 -12.66 -15.63 3.64
CA SER A 156 -11.40 -16.37 3.74
C SER A 156 -10.17 -15.61 3.23
N LEU A 157 -10.36 -14.52 2.49
CA LEU A 157 -9.31 -13.69 1.90
C LEU A 157 -9.26 -12.26 2.50
N ARG A 158 -9.94 -12.06 3.64
CA ARG A 158 -9.99 -10.78 4.38
C ARG A 158 -9.45 -10.95 5.80
N GLU A 159 -8.13 -11.16 5.93
CA GLU A 159 -7.37 -11.21 7.19
C GLU A 159 -7.78 -12.34 8.16
N THR A 160 -8.51 -13.35 7.69
CA THR A 160 -9.00 -14.45 8.54
C THR A 160 -8.01 -15.60 8.68
N ALA A 161 -6.91 -15.58 7.95
CA ALA A 161 -5.94 -16.67 7.84
C ALA A 161 -6.56 -18.02 7.40
N GLN A 162 -7.71 -17.98 6.72
CA GLN A 162 -8.45 -19.17 6.29
C GLN A 162 -8.26 -19.51 4.80
N GLY A 163 -7.60 -18.64 4.04
CA GLY A 163 -7.43 -18.80 2.59
C GLY A 163 -6.12 -18.20 2.09
N GLY A 164 -5.92 -18.29 0.77
CA GLY A 164 -4.73 -17.75 0.14
C GLY A 164 -3.45 -18.41 0.66
N LEU A 165 -2.40 -17.63 0.87
CA LEU A 165 -1.10 -18.11 1.37
C LEU A 165 -1.22 -18.74 2.76
N ALA A 166 -2.10 -18.21 3.61
CA ALA A 166 -2.31 -18.75 4.95
C ALA A 166 -2.82 -20.21 4.96
N ALA A 167 -3.47 -20.65 3.88
CA ALA A 167 -3.98 -22.02 3.73
C ALA A 167 -2.99 -22.97 3.03
N CYS A 168 -1.78 -22.52 2.68
CA CYS A 168 -0.78 -23.38 2.07
C CYS A 168 -0.30 -24.45 3.07
N ALA A 169 -0.13 -25.69 2.60
CA ALA A 169 0.26 -26.81 3.44
C ALA A 169 1.59 -26.59 4.20
N SER A 170 2.55 -25.94 3.56
CA SER A 170 3.84 -25.55 4.15
C SER A 170 3.71 -24.56 5.32
N CYS A 171 2.61 -23.81 5.41
CA CYS A 171 2.41 -22.81 6.46
C CYS A 171 1.84 -23.39 7.76
N GLY A 172 1.22 -24.57 7.71
CA GLY A 172 0.62 -25.23 8.88
C GLY A 172 1.62 -25.83 9.87
N GLY A 173 2.85 -26.11 9.43
CA GLY A 173 3.89 -26.78 10.22
C GLY A 173 4.97 -25.87 10.82
N CYS A 174 5.11 -24.63 10.32
CA CYS A 174 6.21 -23.75 10.73
C CYS A 174 5.99 -23.15 12.13
N ALA A 175 6.90 -23.42 13.06
CA ALA A 175 6.80 -22.95 14.44
C ALA A 175 7.19 -21.45 14.60
N SER A 176 7.92 -20.87 13.66
CA SER A 176 8.32 -19.46 13.69
C SER A 176 8.76 -19.00 12.30
N LEU A 177 8.27 -17.86 11.86
CA LEU A 177 8.71 -17.18 10.62
C LEU A 177 9.99 -16.36 10.82
N ALA A 178 10.46 -16.25 12.08
CA ALA A 178 11.66 -15.46 12.43
C ALA A 178 12.97 -16.12 12.01
N ARG A 179 12.96 -17.31 11.46
CA ARG A 179 14.15 -17.99 10.95
C ARG A 179 14.06 -18.14 9.43
N LEU A 180 14.47 -17.11 8.72
CA LEU A 180 14.91 -17.22 7.33
C LEU A 180 16.34 -17.79 7.29
N SER A 181 16.61 -18.83 8.04
CA SER A 181 17.77 -19.70 7.85
C SER A 181 17.35 -20.87 6.97
N ASP A 182 18.24 -21.40 6.22
CA ASP A 182 18.17 -22.33 5.08
C ASP A 182 17.07 -23.43 5.06
N ASP A 183 16.25 -23.55 6.11
CA ASP A 183 15.05 -24.38 6.15
C ASP A 183 13.90 -23.64 6.86
N PRO A 184 12.93 -23.08 6.12
CA PRO A 184 11.80 -22.33 6.69
C PRO A 184 10.85 -23.19 7.53
N CYS A 185 11.03 -24.52 7.57
CA CYS A 185 10.15 -25.45 8.27
C CYS A 185 10.92 -26.40 9.22
N ALA A 186 12.22 -26.18 9.47
CA ALA A 186 13.02 -26.97 10.41
C ALA A 186 12.93 -26.45 11.84
#